data_88d5994acc0514fe2d638f30df53c7be
#
_entry.id   88d5994acc0514fe2d638f30df53c7be
#
_cell.length_a   1.000
_cell.length_b   1.000
_cell.length_c   1.000
_cell.angle_alpha   90.00
_cell.angle_beta   90.00
_cell.angle_gamma   90.00
#
_symmetry.space_group_name_H-M   'P 1'
#
loop_
_entity.id
_entity.type
_entity.pdbx_description
1 polymer ?
#
loop_
_entity_poly.entity_id
_entity_poly.type
_entity_poly.pdbx_seq_one_letter_code
_entity_poly.pdbx_strand_id
1 'polypeptide(L)'
;PGGAAPPAPRGRAARGAAHAPRPPPPPPRAPASAPVIGTPWAAGPGTGTGSPSPGAGEGAPTAPGPSPGGTDRGAGDPGAGDSGAGRAPGALPFDLPGPAALRTGEAGRKLVFAHYFTPYPLSLDNASADADYYARNYLNPAGENGKHERYGGLLRDRPLPVSPKPGDWERANLEQEVRTARAAGLDGFTLDMLSLSGPNRDRAQLLMEAAHAVDPAFKVMLMPDMTSLNTDDPGVLADAVAALGKAPAAHRLGDGRLVVSPFKAEAKSVAWWTQVLDLLRTRHGIRTAFVPTFLDFDANSARFAPISHGFSEWGSRSYVGQESATRDVQRAHGLGKIWMQPVSVQDARPNQGVYDEAGNTATLRSTWTHAIDDGADWVQLTTWNDYSEGSQFAPSQHNGYTYLDLSSYYLTKFKTGSWPKIVRDTLYVSARTQFASADPTGPQSLVMSLRKGSAAPRDTVEVLSFLTAPATVRTEVGGARDAHEAPAGIHSELLPLRPGTSSAAVVRGGKAATEVELPYAADRTVRVQDLQYYAATSGRD
;
A
#
# COMPACT_ATOMS: atom_id res chain seq x y z
N PRO A 1 82.73 5.77 36.38
CA PRO A 1 83.38 4.51 36.19
C PRO A 1 82.42 3.45 35.70
N GLY A 2 82.57 2.98 34.60
CA GLY A 2 83.40 1.94 34.05
C GLY A 2 82.62 0.68 33.93
N GLY A 3 82.50 0.18 32.85
CA GLY A 3 83.10 -0.89 32.12
C GLY A 3 82.04 -1.68 31.33
N ALA A 4 82.15 -1.67 30.06
CA ALA A 4 82.66 -2.65 29.10
C ALA A 4 81.83 -3.96 28.92
N ALA A 5 81.37 -4.15 27.68
CA ALA A 5 81.03 -5.44 27.06
C ALA A 5 82.34 -6.20 26.74
N PRO A 6 82.41 -7.43 26.30
CA PRO A 6 81.64 -8.34 25.43
C PRO A 6 81.76 -9.83 25.79
N PRO A 7 81.75 -10.88 24.92
CA PRO A 7 81.23 -11.12 23.57
C PRO A 7 80.39 -12.44 23.43
N ALA A 8 79.89 -12.68 22.24
CA ALA A 8 79.20 -13.91 21.82
C ALA A 8 80.18 -15.11 21.60
N PRO A 9 79.66 -16.34 21.51
CA PRO A 9 79.96 -17.18 20.36
C PRO A 9 78.79 -17.99 19.75
N ARG A 10 78.76 -18.00 18.46
CA ARG A 10 78.58 -18.99 17.41
C ARG A 10 77.92 -20.38 17.73
N GLY A 11 76.78 -20.60 17.09
CA GLY A 11 76.71 -21.58 16.04
C GLY A 11 75.97 -22.87 16.32
N ARG A 12 74.83 -23.06 15.62
CA ARG A 12 74.59 -24.32 14.84
C ARG A 12 73.30 -24.17 13.99
N ALA A 13 73.45 -24.56 12.73
CA ALA A 13 72.38 -24.58 11.72
C ALA A 13 71.35 -25.69 12.04
N ALA A 14 70.04 -25.35 11.81
CA ALA A 14 69.03 -26.33 11.57
C ALA A 14 68.15 -25.84 10.41
N ARG A 15 67.87 -26.76 9.54
CA ARG A 15 67.37 -26.69 8.17
C ARG A 15 65.99 -25.99 8.05
N GLY A 16 65.82 -25.32 6.94
CA GLY A 16 64.59 -24.62 6.54
C GLY A 16 63.40 -25.55 6.31
N ALA A 17 62.26 -25.08 6.74
CA ALA A 17 60.97 -25.47 6.19
C ALA A 17 60.47 -24.29 5.36
N ALA A 18 60.36 -24.52 4.06
CA ALA A 18 59.79 -23.56 3.12
C ALA A 18 58.33 -23.31 3.48
N HIS A 19 58.02 -22.06 3.86
CA HIS A 19 56.63 -21.58 3.92
C HIS A 19 56.14 -21.37 2.49
N ALA A 20 55.10 -22.11 2.11
CA ALA A 20 54.33 -21.81 0.91
C ALA A 20 53.72 -20.39 1.01
N PRO A 21 53.68 -19.63 -0.06
CA PRO A 21 53.07 -18.29 -0.05
C PRO A 21 51.56 -18.38 0.25
N ARG A 22 51.06 -17.54 1.14
CA ARG A 22 49.63 -17.35 1.39
C ARG A 22 48.94 -17.02 0.07
N PRO A 23 47.76 -17.59 -0.22
CA PRO A 23 46.98 -17.15 -1.36
C PRO A 23 46.55 -15.66 -1.16
N PRO A 24 46.46 -14.89 -2.24
CA PRO A 24 46.03 -13.51 -2.18
C PRO A 24 44.60 -13.44 -1.61
N PRO A 25 44.24 -12.36 -0.90
CA PRO A 25 42.87 -12.15 -0.43
C PRO A 25 41.91 -12.14 -1.63
N PRO A 26 40.68 -12.64 -1.48
CA PRO A 26 39.69 -12.58 -2.53
C PRO A 26 39.43 -11.10 -2.90
N PRO A 27 39.13 -10.81 -4.18
CA PRO A 27 38.78 -9.46 -4.58
C PRO A 27 37.58 -8.97 -3.80
N PRO A 28 37.49 -7.64 -3.53
CA PRO A 28 36.31 -7.08 -2.86
C PRO A 28 35.06 -7.49 -3.64
N ARG A 29 34.06 -8.02 -2.93
CA ARG A 29 32.75 -8.28 -3.52
C ARG A 29 32.25 -6.99 -4.14
N ALA A 30 31.90 -7.04 -5.40
CA ALA A 30 31.15 -5.96 -6.04
C ALA A 30 29.92 -5.67 -5.18
N PRO A 31 29.57 -4.37 -4.99
CA PRO A 31 28.35 -4.03 -4.27
C PRO A 31 27.19 -4.75 -4.95
N ALA A 32 26.33 -5.37 -4.15
CA ALA A 32 25.11 -6.00 -4.64
C ALA A 32 24.38 -4.96 -5.49
N SER A 33 24.18 -5.27 -6.76
CA SER A 33 23.41 -4.42 -7.66
C SER A 33 22.06 -4.17 -6.99
N ALA A 34 21.74 -2.90 -6.72
CA ALA A 34 20.41 -2.52 -6.29
C ALA A 34 19.40 -3.11 -7.27
N PRO A 35 18.23 -3.56 -6.82
CA PRO A 35 17.22 -4.07 -7.72
C PRO A 35 16.96 -3.00 -8.77
N VAL A 36 17.10 -3.34 -10.04
CA VAL A 36 16.73 -2.48 -11.15
C VAL A 36 15.22 -2.32 -11.06
N ILE A 37 14.78 -1.22 -10.48
CA ILE A 37 13.39 -0.79 -10.59
C ILE A 37 13.20 -0.53 -12.07
N GLY A 38 12.31 -1.30 -12.68
CA GLY A 38 12.02 -1.19 -14.10
C GLY A 38 11.76 0.26 -14.47
N THR A 39 12.19 0.64 -15.66
CA THR A 39 11.95 1.97 -16.22
C THR A 39 10.50 2.39 -15.97
N PRO A 40 10.28 3.63 -15.53
CA PRO A 40 8.95 4.15 -15.34
C PRO A 40 8.16 3.99 -16.63
N TRP A 41 6.90 3.67 -16.50
CA TRP A 41 5.92 3.70 -17.56
C TRP A 41 6.03 5.00 -18.36
N ALA A 42 6.51 4.91 -19.59
CA ALA A 42 6.31 5.98 -20.56
C ALA A 42 4.80 5.99 -20.88
N ALA A 43 4.14 7.09 -20.53
CA ALA A 43 2.78 7.34 -20.98
C ALA A 43 2.72 7.11 -22.49
N GLY A 44 1.81 6.25 -22.94
CA GLY A 44 1.56 6.03 -24.35
C GLY A 44 1.22 7.35 -25.04
N PRO A 45 1.58 7.55 -26.30
CA PRO A 45 1.27 8.78 -27.02
C PRO A 45 -0.24 8.96 -27.09
N GLY A 46 -0.71 10.05 -26.52
CA GLY A 46 -2.09 10.47 -26.62
C GLY A 46 -2.42 10.86 -28.06
N THR A 47 -3.53 10.37 -28.52
CA THR A 47 -4.53 10.97 -29.38
C THR A 47 -4.08 11.77 -30.60
N GLY A 48 -4.23 11.15 -31.74
CA GLY A 48 -4.50 11.84 -32.99
C GLY A 48 -5.92 12.39 -32.99
N THR A 49 -6.05 13.68 -33.19
CA THR A 49 -7.28 14.40 -33.47
C THR A 49 -7.88 14.00 -34.80
N GLY A 50 -9.19 13.76 -34.83
CA GLY A 50 -9.92 13.56 -36.07
C GLY A 50 -11.41 13.41 -35.83
N SER A 51 -12.11 14.55 -35.72
CA SER A 51 -13.56 14.58 -35.96
C SER A 51 -13.85 14.38 -37.44
N PRO A 52 -14.97 13.71 -37.80
CA PRO A 52 -16.06 14.45 -38.40
C PRO A 52 -17.44 14.03 -37.90
N SER A 53 -18.31 14.98 -37.69
CA SER A 53 -19.76 14.90 -37.82
C SER A 53 -20.15 15.28 -39.26
N PRO A 54 -21.44 15.16 -39.71
CA PRO A 54 -22.63 14.54 -39.16
C PRO A 54 -23.44 13.71 -40.20
N GLY A 55 -24.48 13.02 -39.76
CA GLY A 55 -25.54 12.50 -40.63
C GLY A 55 -26.79 12.16 -39.83
N ALA A 56 -27.85 12.92 -40.12
CA ALA A 56 -29.17 12.80 -39.52
C ALA A 56 -29.95 11.58 -40.06
N GLY A 57 -30.93 11.11 -39.29
CA GLY A 57 -31.98 10.24 -39.77
C GLY A 57 -32.78 9.53 -38.67
N GLU A 58 -33.82 10.17 -38.21
CA GLU A 58 -35.19 9.75 -37.87
C GLU A 58 -35.50 8.34 -37.34
N GLY A 59 -36.33 8.29 -36.30
CA GLY A 59 -37.31 7.23 -36.09
C GLY A 59 -37.53 6.79 -34.65
N ALA A 60 -38.32 7.52 -33.85
CA ALA A 60 -38.99 6.97 -32.67
C ALA A 60 -40.21 6.13 -33.08
N PRO A 61 -40.62 5.13 -32.25
CA PRO A 61 -41.88 5.37 -31.55
C PRO A 61 -41.95 4.94 -30.09
N THR A 62 -42.49 5.83 -29.32
CA THR A 62 -43.51 5.77 -28.24
C THR A 62 -43.67 4.51 -27.38
N ALA A 63 -43.59 4.76 -26.09
CA ALA A 63 -44.05 3.97 -24.97
C ALA A 63 -45.59 3.82 -24.92
N PRO A 64 -46.11 2.95 -24.08
CA PRO A 64 -47.16 3.36 -23.19
C PRO A 64 -46.86 3.16 -21.70
N GLY A 65 -47.24 4.14 -20.95
CA GLY A 65 -47.20 4.21 -19.48
C GLY A 65 -48.51 3.72 -18.85
N PRO A 66 -48.81 4.15 -17.61
CA PRO A 66 -48.93 3.25 -16.47
C PRO A 66 -50.31 3.32 -15.78
N SER A 67 -50.37 2.68 -14.64
CA SER A 67 -51.21 2.96 -13.47
C SER A 67 -52.23 1.91 -13.09
N PRO A 68 -52.88 2.00 -11.89
CA PRO A 68 -52.31 2.05 -10.54
C PRO A 68 -53.10 1.19 -9.52
N GLY A 69 -52.71 1.25 -8.24
CA GLY A 69 -53.59 0.95 -7.09
C GLY A 69 -53.28 -0.38 -6.41
N GLY A 70 -53.31 -0.45 -5.11
CA GLY A 70 -54.03 0.15 -4.07
C GLY A 70 -53.54 -0.32 -2.69
N THR A 71 -53.72 0.56 -1.79
CA THR A 71 -53.91 0.51 -0.34
C THR A 71 -54.27 -0.86 0.30
N ASP A 72 -53.71 -1.25 1.50
CA ASP A 72 -54.34 -0.87 2.76
C ASP A 72 -53.58 -1.37 4.00
N ARG A 73 -53.86 -0.71 5.11
CA ARG A 73 -53.37 -0.66 6.48
C ARG A 73 -53.38 -1.96 7.26
N GLY A 74 -52.53 -2.01 8.29
CA GLY A 74 -52.73 -2.89 9.45
C GLY A 74 -51.67 -2.66 10.54
N ALA A 75 -52.08 -1.95 11.59
CA ALA A 75 -51.30 -1.66 12.80
C ALA A 75 -51.25 -2.86 13.77
N GLY A 76 -50.21 -2.91 14.58
CA GLY A 76 -50.12 -3.76 15.76
C GLY A 76 -48.74 -3.86 16.37
N ASP A 77 -48.43 -3.06 17.39
CA ASP A 77 -47.41 -3.20 18.43
C ASP A 77 -48.10 -3.78 19.70
N PRO A 78 -47.43 -4.23 20.77
CA PRO A 78 -46.02 -4.24 21.15
C PRO A 78 -45.49 -5.56 21.78
N GLY A 79 -44.18 -5.69 21.93
CA GLY A 79 -43.59 -6.72 22.76
C GLY A 79 -42.06 -6.54 22.90
N ALA A 80 -41.64 -5.88 23.96
CA ALA A 80 -40.24 -5.70 24.31
C ALA A 80 -39.53 -7.03 24.60
N GLY A 81 -38.39 -7.23 23.97
CA GLY A 81 -37.42 -8.26 24.26
C GLY A 81 -36.06 -7.80 23.74
N ASP A 82 -35.29 -7.19 24.63
CA ASP A 82 -33.91 -6.83 24.39
C ASP A 82 -33.07 -8.09 24.18
N SER A 83 -32.75 -8.40 22.93
CA SER A 83 -31.78 -9.40 22.53
C SER A 83 -30.97 -8.88 21.37
N GLY A 84 -29.73 -8.47 21.66
CA GLY A 84 -28.60 -8.35 20.76
C GLY A 84 -28.90 -7.83 19.36
N ALA A 85 -29.27 -6.56 19.24
CA ALA A 85 -29.46 -5.94 17.93
C ALA A 85 -28.16 -6.06 17.11
N GLY A 86 -28.15 -6.96 16.14
CA GLY A 86 -27.12 -7.06 15.13
C GLY A 86 -26.93 -5.69 14.51
N ARG A 87 -25.75 -5.11 14.69
CA ARG A 87 -25.36 -3.86 14.04
C ARG A 87 -25.47 -4.07 12.53
N ALA A 88 -25.97 -3.09 11.80
CA ALA A 88 -26.23 -3.18 10.37
C ALA A 88 -25.02 -3.75 9.58
N PRO A 89 -25.25 -4.54 8.51
CA PRO A 89 -24.18 -4.98 7.61
C PRO A 89 -23.34 -3.76 7.16
N GLY A 90 -22.02 -3.91 7.09
CA GLY A 90 -21.14 -2.83 6.65
C GLY A 90 -20.44 -2.01 7.75
N ALA A 91 -20.50 -2.40 9.02
CA ALA A 91 -19.76 -1.72 10.10
C ALA A 91 -18.45 -2.45 10.44
N LEU A 92 -17.44 -1.67 10.87
CA LEU A 92 -16.18 -2.19 11.38
C LEU A 92 -16.40 -3.10 12.61
N PRO A 93 -15.50 -4.09 12.85
CA PRO A 93 -15.55 -4.92 14.05
C PRO A 93 -15.21 -4.20 15.35
N PHE A 94 -14.74 -2.98 15.27
CA PHE A 94 -14.25 -2.20 16.41
C PHE A 94 -14.75 -0.75 16.35
N ASP A 95 -14.65 -0.07 17.48
CA ASP A 95 -14.98 1.35 17.57
C ASP A 95 -13.81 2.19 17.03
N LEU A 96 -13.99 2.73 15.82
CA LEU A 96 -13.04 3.68 15.23
C LEU A 96 -13.40 5.10 15.70
N PRO A 97 -12.46 5.82 16.35
CA PRO A 97 -12.71 7.21 16.72
C PRO A 97 -12.92 8.07 15.45
N GLY A 98 -13.82 9.05 15.56
CA GLY A 98 -14.07 9.95 14.44
C GLY A 98 -12.81 10.75 14.04
N PRO A 99 -12.71 11.22 12.77
CA PRO A 99 -11.51 11.90 12.27
C PRO A 99 -11.07 13.11 13.12
N ALA A 100 -12.01 13.84 13.72
CA ALA A 100 -11.68 14.97 14.60
C ALA A 100 -10.93 14.50 15.86
N ALA A 101 -11.35 13.40 16.48
CA ALA A 101 -10.68 12.85 17.66
C ALA A 101 -9.27 12.33 17.34
N LEU A 102 -9.08 11.75 16.15
CA LEU A 102 -7.78 11.25 15.70
C LEU A 102 -6.79 12.36 15.30
N ARG A 103 -7.22 13.62 15.25
CA ARG A 103 -6.41 14.78 14.83
C ARG A 103 -6.12 15.78 15.94
N THR A 104 -6.48 15.48 17.17
CA THR A 104 -6.30 16.36 18.34
C THR A 104 -5.33 15.78 19.37
N GLY A 105 -4.72 16.64 20.19
CA GLY A 105 -3.80 16.22 21.25
C GLY A 105 -2.62 15.39 20.73
N GLU A 106 -2.26 14.34 21.45
CA GLU A 106 -1.18 13.41 21.07
C GLU A 106 -1.51 12.66 19.77
N ALA A 107 -2.78 12.26 19.56
CA ALA A 107 -3.22 11.61 18.32
C ALA A 107 -2.97 12.48 17.09
N GLY A 108 -3.10 13.80 17.21
CA GLY A 108 -2.83 14.74 16.11
C GLY A 108 -1.35 14.94 15.78
N ARG A 109 -0.42 14.45 16.59
CA ARG A 109 1.02 14.45 16.30
C ARG A 109 1.47 13.23 15.51
N LYS A 110 0.75 12.12 15.64
CA LYS A 110 0.98 10.86 14.94
C LYS A 110 0.23 10.86 13.62
N LEU A 111 0.90 11.25 12.53
CA LEU A 111 0.27 11.38 11.22
C LEU A 111 0.34 10.09 10.41
N VAL A 112 -0.73 9.79 9.69
CA VAL A 112 -0.83 8.61 8.81
C VAL A 112 -1.26 9.05 7.41
N PHE A 113 -0.36 8.86 6.45
CA PHE A 113 -0.59 9.12 5.04
C PHE A 113 -0.64 7.81 4.25
N ALA A 114 -1.24 7.82 3.07
CA ALA A 114 -1.13 6.73 2.12
C ALA A 114 -0.57 7.25 0.80
N HIS A 115 0.33 6.50 0.18
CA HIS A 115 0.93 6.86 -1.09
C HIS A 115 -0.09 6.74 -2.23
N TYR A 116 -0.44 7.87 -2.83
CA TYR A 116 -1.40 7.95 -3.92
C TYR A 116 -0.68 7.93 -5.27
N PHE A 117 -0.96 6.90 -6.05
CA PHE A 117 -0.40 6.67 -7.37
C PHE A 117 -1.39 7.10 -8.44
N THR A 118 -1.10 8.20 -9.15
CA THR A 118 -2.04 8.86 -10.06
C THR A 118 -2.55 8.02 -11.24
N PRO A 119 -1.84 6.99 -11.76
CA PRO A 119 -2.32 6.18 -12.89
C PRO A 119 -3.57 5.34 -12.62
N TYR A 120 -3.89 5.02 -11.36
CA TYR A 120 -4.96 4.07 -11.04
C TYR A 120 -6.06 4.68 -10.14
N PRO A 121 -6.81 5.70 -10.61
CA PRO A 121 -7.98 6.22 -9.90
C PRO A 121 -9.14 5.22 -9.93
N LEU A 122 -10.24 5.51 -9.22
CA LEU A 122 -11.43 4.65 -9.22
C LEU A 122 -12.00 4.33 -10.61
N SER A 123 -11.89 5.25 -11.55
CA SER A 123 -12.26 5.05 -12.95
C SER A 123 -11.35 5.85 -13.87
N LEU A 124 -11.11 5.35 -15.06
CA LEU A 124 -10.28 5.98 -16.10
C LEU A 124 -11.11 6.56 -17.25
N ASP A 125 -12.34 6.10 -17.43
CA ASP A 125 -13.18 6.42 -18.59
C ASP A 125 -14.68 6.53 -18.26
N ASN A 126 -15.03 6.47 -16.99
CA ASN A 126 -16.42 6.56 -16.50
C ASN A 126 -17.38 5.54 -17.14
N ALA A 127 -16.88 4.41 -17.59
CA ALA A 127 -17.70 3.32 -18.12
C ALA A 127 -18.15 2.35 -17.01
N SER A 128 -19.10 1.45 -17.32
CA SER A 128 -19.51 0.38 -16.42
C SER A 128 -18.38 -0.62 -16.20
N ALA A 129 -18.36 -1.26 -15.03
CA ALA A 129 -17.26 -2.09 -14.56
C ALA A 129 -16.88 -3.27 -15.48
N ASP A 130 -17.84 -3.79 -16.22
CA ASP A 130 -17.68 -4.88 -17.18
C ASP A 130 -17.09 -4.41 -18.54
N ALA A 131 -17.14 -3.11 -18.81
CA ALA A 131 -16.74 -2.51 -20.08
C ALA A 131 -15.76 -1.34 -19.93
N ASP A 132 -15.29 -1.05 -18.72
CA ASP A 132 -14.38 0.06 -18.46
C ASP A 132 -12.92 -0.25 -18.88
N TYR A 133 -12.06 0.76 -18.76
CA TYR A 133 -10.67 0.66 -19.16
C TYR A 133 -9.90 -0.44 -18.41
N TYR A 134 -10.19 -0.62 -17.11
CA TYR A 134 -9.57 -1.68 -16.31
C TYR A 134 -9.89 -3.07 -16.88
N ALA A 135 -11.17 -3.35 -17.13
CA ALA A 135 -11.62 -4.65 -17.65
C ALA A 135 -11.10 -4.92 -19.07
N ARG A 136 -11.19 -3.90 -19.96
CA ARG A 136 -10.81 -4.06 -21.36
C ARG A 136 -9.31 -4.12 -21.59
N ASN A 137 -8.53 -3.43 -20.77
CA ASN A 137 -7.10 -3.22 -21.02
C ASN A 137 -6.20 -3.78 -19.91
N TYR A 138 -6.29 -3.28 -18.69
CA TYR A 138 -5.28 -3.56 -17.67
C TYR A 138 -5.36 -4.98 -17.09
N LEU A 139 -6.55 -5.50 -16.91
CA LEU A 139 -6.79 -6.88 -16.45
C LEU A 139 -6.75 -7.90 -17.57
N ASN A 140 -6.85 -7.44 -18.83
CA ASN A 140 -6.88 -8.29 -20.01
C ASN A 140 -5.47 -8.46 -20.59
N PRO A 141 -4.92 -9.69 -20.68
CA PRO A 141 -3.63 -9.92 -21.31
C PRO A 141 -3.53 -9.38 -22.75
N ALA A 142 -4.63 -9.46 -23.53
CA ALA A 142 -4.70 -8.92 -24.88
C ALA A 142 -5.00 -7.40 -24.92
N GLY A 143 -5.21 -6.77 -23.76
CA GLY A 143 -5.51 -5.34 -23.67
C GLY A 143 -4.39 -4.47 -24.21
N GLU A 144 -4.72 -3.23 -24.59
CA GLU A 144 -3.78 -2.29 -25.25
C GLU A 144 -3.01 -2.93 -26.43
N ASN A 145 -3.71 -3.70 -27.25
CA ASN A 145 -3.16 -4.43 -28.41
C ASN A 145 -2.09 -5.48 -28.01
N GLY A 146 -2.29 -6.20 -26.92
CA GLY A 146 -1.38 -7.25 -26.45
C GLY A 146 -0.13 -6.74 -25.74
N LYS A 147 -0.06 -5.46 -25.43
CA LYS A 147 1.09 -4.83 -24.75
C LYS A 147 1.49 -5.54 -23.46
N HIS A 148 0.51 -6.14 -22.77
CA HIS A 148 0.68 -6.76 -21.46
C HIS A 148 0.67 -8.31 -21.51
N GLU A 149 0.58 -8.91 -22.68
CA GLU A 149 0.47 -10.37 -22.85
C GLU A 149 1.68 -11.11 -22.26
N ARG A 150 2.88 -10.54 -22.42
CA ARG A 150 4.14 -11.15 -21.93
C ARG A 150 4.07 -11.51 -20.43
N TYR A 151 3.39 -10.72 -19.62
CA TYR A 151 3.25 -10.93 -18.17
C TYR A 151 1.80 -11.20 -17.74
N GLY A 152 0.93 -11.56 -18.69
CA GLY A 152 -0.42 -12.04 -18.40
C GLY A 152 -1.43 -10.97 -18.00
N GLY A 153 -1.24 -9.73 -18.43
CA GLY A 153 -2.02 -8.55 -18.06
C GLY A 153 -1.22 -7.60 -17.16
N LEU A 154 -1.54 -6.30 -17.19
CA LEU A 154 -0.82 -5.31 -16.39
C LEU A 154 -1.12 -5.46 -14.91
N LEU A 155 -2.38 -5.63 -14.58
CA LEU A 155 -2.88 -5.71 -13.21
C LEU A 155 -3.43 -7.11 -12.91
N ARG A 156 -3.53 -7.43 -11.61
CA ARG A 156 -4.23 -8.61 -11.10
C ARG A 156 -5.48 -8.24 -10.33
N ASP A 157 -5.52 -7.02 -9.79
CA ASP A 157 -6.65 -6.45 -9.07
C ASP A 157 -6.91 -5.02 -9.55
N ARG A 158 -8.01 -4.44 -9.16
CA ARG A 158 -8.44 -3.10 -9.55
C ARG A 158 -9.17 -2.40 -8.39
N PRO A 159 -9.35 -1.06 -8.44
CA PRO A 159 -10.24 -0.38 -7.51
C PRO A 159 -11.62 -1.04 -7.46
N LEU A 160 -12.23 -1.05 -6.28
CA LEU A 160 -13.61 -1.51 -6.14
C LEU A 160 -14.49 -0.75 -7.15
N PRO A 161 -15.20 -1.49 -8.04
CA PRO A 161 -15.92 -0.87 -9.13
C PRO A 161 -16.96 0.16 -8.69
N VAL A 162 -17.05 1.25 -9.41
CA VAL A 162 -18.03 2.31 -9.19
C VAL A 162 -18.92 2.49 -10.42
N SER A 163 -20.18 2.84 -10.20
CA SER A 163 -21.07 3.20 -11.29
C SER A 163 -20.62 4.50 -11.96
N PRO A 164 -20.84 4.66 -13.28
CA PRO A 164 -20.59 5.91 -13.98
C PRO A 164 -21.29 7.11 -13.31
N LYS A 165 -20.60 8.23 -13.22
CA LYS A 165 -21.10 9.44 -12.56
C LYS A 165 -21.36 10.54 -13.58
N PRO A 166 -22.43 11.35 -13.39
CA PRO A 166 -22.66 12.50 -14.27
C PRO A 166 -21.69 13.65 -13.96
N GLY A 167 -21.54 14.56 -14.92
CA GLY A 167 -20.80 15.82 -14.73
C GLY A 167 -19.29 15.61 -14.57
N ASP A 168 -18.71 16.28 -13.61
CA ASP A 168 -17.27 16.19 -13.27
C ASP A 168 -16.97 14.87 -12.51
N TRP A 169 -17.03 13.78 -13.23
CA TRP A 169 -16.92 12.43 -12.70
C TRP A 169 -15.51 12.13 -12.14
N GLU A 170 -14.45 12.68 -12.75
CA GLU A 170 -13.07 12.46 -12.27
C GLU A 170 -12.91 13.05 -10.88
N ARG A 171 -13.34 14.30 -10.69
CA ARG A 171 -13.33 14.94 -9.38
C ARG A 171 -14.20 14.20 -8.38
N ALA A 172 -15.43 13.82 -8.77
CA ALA A 172 -16.34 13.09 -7.88
C ALA A 172 -15.77 11.74 -7.43
N ASN A 173 -14.99 11.06 -8.27
CA ASN A 173 -14.27 9.83 -7.92
C ASN A 173 -13.12 10.11 -6.95
N LEU A 174 -12.29 11.13 -7.21
CA LEU A 174 -11.21 11.51 -6.29
C LEU A 174 -11.76 11.96 -4.93
N GLU A 175 -12.86 12.69 -4.89
CA GLU A 175 -13.54 13.02 -3.63
C GLU A 175 -14.04 11.77 -2.89
N GLN A 176 -14.51 10.74 -3.61
CA GLN A 176 -14.88 9.46 -2.98
C GLN A 176 -13.67 8.77 -2.36
N GLU A 177 -12.52 8.73 -3.04
CA GLU A 177 -11.28 8.17 -2.48
C GLU A 177 -10.85 8.91 -1.21
N VAL A 178 -10.90 10.24 -1.23
CA VAL A 178 -10.60 11.08 -0.05
C VAL A 178 -11.57 10.78 1.11
N ARG A 179 -12.88 10.66 0.83
CA ARG A 179 -13.88 10.30 1.87
C ARG A 179 -13.58 8.92 2.46
N THR A 180 -13.22 7.94 1.62
CA THR A 180 -12.88 6.58 2.05
C THR A 180 -11.63 6.58 2.93
N ALA A 181 -10.57 7.23 2.51
CA ALA A 181 -9.33 7.33 3.27
C ALA A 181 -9.53 8.07 4.61
N ARG A 182 -10.26 9.19 4.57
CA ARG A 182 -10.62 9.96 5.78
C ARG A 182 -11.45 9.15 6.77
N ALA A 183 -12.42 8.40 6.28
CA ALA A 183 -13.28 7.55 7.10
C ALA A 183 -12.50 6.41 7.77
N ALA A 184 -11.41 5.96 7.16
CA ALA A 184 -10.49 4.98 7.73
C ALA A 184 -9.50 5.57 8.76
N GLY A 185 -9.53 6.89 8.97
CA GLY A 185 -8.70 7.58 9.96
C GLY A 185 -7.41 8.20 9.42
N LEU A 186 -7.16 8.14 8.10
CA LEU A 186 -5.98 8.75 7.49
C LEU A 186 -6.02 10.28 7.61
N ASP A 187 -4.85 10.88 7.76
CA ASP A 187 -4.65 12.34 7.76
C ASP A 187 -4.52 12.91 6.35
N GLY A 188 -4.14 12.07 5.39
CA GLY A 188 -3.93 12.51 4.02
C GLY A 188 -3.32 11.49 3.08
N PHE A 189 -2.91 12.00 1.92
CA PHE A 189 -2.14 11.23 0.95
C PHE A 189 -0.72 11.79 0.79
N THR A 190 0.25 10.92 0.47
CA THR A 190 1.49 11.30 -0.19
C THR A 190 1.26 11.17 -1.69
N LEU A 191 1.25 12.30 -2.38
CA LEU A 191 0.95 12.36 -3.82
C LEU A 191 2.21 12.08 -4.63
N ASP A 192 2.21 10.99 -5.36
CA ASP A 192 3.27 10.67 -6.30
C ASP A 192 3.27 11.62 -7.51
N MET A 193 4.30 12.44 -7.62
CA MET A 193 4.50 13.36 -8.73
C MET A 193 5.29 12.63 -9.84
N LEU A 194 4.58 11.85 -10.66
CA LEU A 194 5.18 11.04 -11.73
C LEU A 194 5.61 11.85 -12.95
N SER A 195 4.98 13.00 -13.19
CA SER A 195 5.24 13.82 -14.37
C SER A 195 4.99 15.30 -14.10
N LEU A 196 5.62 16.15 -14.90
CA LEU A 196 5.49 17.61 -14.80
C LEU A 196 4.36 18.16 -15.67
N SER A 197 3.75 17.32 -16.52
CA SER A 197 2.65 17.69 -17.42
C SER A 197 1.82 16.45 -17.78
N GLY A 198 0.68 16.67 -18.44
CA GLY A 198 -0.22 15.62 -18.93
C GLY A 198 -1.10 15.00 -17.84
N PRO A 199 -1.79 13.89 -18.16
CA PRO A 199 -2.88 13.36 -17.34
C PRO A 199 -2.54 13.09 -15.86
N ASN A 200 -1.32 12.61 -15.57
CA ASN A 200 -0.89 12.38 -14.19
C ASN A 200 -0.73 13.69 -13.42
N ARG A 201 -0.17 14.75 -14.07
CA ARG A 201 -0.05 16.08 -13.46
C ARG A 201 -1.42 16.72 -13.24
N ASP A 202 -2.32 16.57 -14.21
CA ASP A 202 -3.68 17.13 -14.14
C ASP A 202 -4.47 16.45 -13.03
N ARG A 203 -4.39 15.12 -12.91
CA ARG A 203 -5.02 14.37 -11.83
C ARG A 203 -4.42 14.72 -10.46
N ALA A 204 -3.11 14.96 -10.39
CA ALA A 204 -2.47 15.46 -9.18
C ALA A 204 -3.10 16.79 -8.72
N GLN A 205 -3.30 17.74 -9.63
CA GLN A 205 -3.98 19.00 -9.33
C GLN A 205 -5.43 18.78 -8.87
N LEU A 206 -6.16 17.93 -9.57
CA LEU A 206 -7.55 17.62 -9.25
C LEU A 206 -7.68 16.94 -7.87
N LEU A 207 -6.73 16.07 -7.50
CA LEU A 207 -6.68 15.46 -6.17
C LEU A 207 -6.48 16.50 -5.07
N MET A 208 -5.61 17.50 -5.28
CA MET A 208 -5.43 18.61 -4.33
C MET A 208 -6.75 19.38 -4.09
N GLU A 209 -7.49 19.61 -5.15
CA GLU A 209 -8.79 20.29 -5.09
C GLU A 209 -9.85 19.42 -4.40
N ALA A 210 -9.94 18.14 -4.76
CA ALA A 210 -10.86 17.17 -4.15
C ALA A 210 -10.60 17.00 -2.65
N ALA A 211 -9.33 16.88 -2.25
CA ALA A 211 -8.94 16.78 -0.85
C ALA A 211 -9.43 17.98 -0.03
N HIS A 212 -9.18 19.19 -0.50
CA HIS A 212 -9.63 20.40 0.17
C HIS A 212 -11.17 20.52 0.23
N ALA A 213 -11.85 20.14 -0.84
CA ALA A 213 -13.31 20.23 -0.93
C ALA A 213 -14.01 19.26 0.03
N VAL A 214 -13.47 18.03 0.19
CA VAL A 214 -14.04 17.01 1.09
C VAL A 214 -13.77 17.36 2.55
N ASP A 215 -12.54 17.72 2.87
CA ASP A 215 -12.14 18.06 4.24
C ASP A 215 -10.88 18.94 4.22
N PRO A 216 -10.97 20.23 4.58
CA PRO A 216 -9.80 21.10 4.65
C PRO A 216 -8.68 20.61 5.58
N ALA A 217 -8.98 19.68 6.51
CA ALA A 217 -8.01 19.07 7.39
C ALA A 217 -7.33 17.82 6.78
N PHE A 218 -7.87 17.24 5.69
CA PHE A 218 -7.23 16.16 4.95
C PHE A 218 -6.13 16.75 4.06
N LYS A 219 -4.88 16.33 4.25
CA LYS A 219 -3.73 16.97 3.63
C LYS A 219 -3.04 16.09 2.58
N VAL A 220 -2.33 16.74 1.68
CA VAL A 220 -1.57 16.08 0.63
C VAL A 220 -0.10 16.48 0.74
N MET A 221 0.75 15.52 1.02
CA MET A 221 2.21 15.64 1.05
C MET A 221 2.73 15.43 -0.38
N LEU A 222 3.58 16.33 -0.86
CA LEU A 222 4.13 16.22 -2.22
C LEU A 222 5.32 15.26 -2.24
N MET A 223 5.25 14.27 -3.13
CA MET A 223 6.27 13.25 -3.32
C MET A 223 6.81 13.25 -4.75
N PRO A 224 7.79 14.11 -5.10
CA PRO A 224 8.49 13.99 -6.39
C PRO A 224 9.09 12.60 -6.56
N ASP A 225 8.71 11.88 -7.63
CA ASP A 225 9.30 10.58 -7.96
C ASP A 225 10.57 10.75 -8.78
N MET A 226 11.73 10.55 -8.15
CA MET A 226 13.02 10.73 -8.81
C MET A 226 13.41 9.56 -9.72
N THR A 227 12.54 8.56 -9.86
CA THR A 227 12.68 7.50 -10.89
C THR A 227 11.92 7.85 -12.18
N SER A 228 10.89 8.68 -12.06
CA SER A 228 9.96 9.04 -13.15
C SER A 228 10.21 10.45 -13.68
N LEU A 229 10.56 11.38 -12.81
CA LEU A 229 10.86 12.78 -13.19
C LEU A 229 12.24 12.88 -13.83
N ASN A 230 12.27 12.89 -15.15
CA ASN A 230 13.51 13.05 -15.94
C ASN A 230 13.93 14.52 -16.00
N THR A 231 14.28 15.12 -14.85
CA THR A 231 14.84 16.47 -14.81
C THR A 231 16.14 16.50 -14.01
N ASP A 232 17.16 17.13 -14.59
CA ASP A 232 18.41 17.46 -13.90
C ASP A 232 18.43 18.91 -13.42
N ASP A 233 17.45 19.73 -13.84
CA ASP A 233 17.33 21.12 -13.45
C ASP A 233 16.56 21.26 -12.12
N PRO A 234 17.21 21.68 -11.02
CA PRO A 234 16.54 21.92 -9.76
C PRO A 234 15.46 23.01 -9.83
N GLY A 235 15.58 23.96 -10.78
CA GLY A 235 14.60 25.02 -10.98
C GLY A 235 13.27 24.47 -11.51
N VAL A 236 13.31 23.55 -12.46
CA VAL A 236 12.13 22.89 -13.02
C VAL A 236 11.36 22.14 -11.93
N LEU A 237 12.07 21.41 -11.06
CA LEU A 237 11.43 20.70 -9.95
C LEU A 237 10.86 21.67 -8.91
N ALA A 238 11.62 22.73 -8.56
CA ALA A 238 11.16 23.74 -7.60
C ALA A 238 9.87 24.43 -8.09
N ASP A 239 9.80 24.78 -9.38
CA ASP A 239 8.60 25.39 -9.98
C ASP A 239 7.38 24.44 -9.94
N ALA A 240 7.58 23.15 -10.24
CA ALA A 240 6.54 22.14 -10.20
C ALA A 240 6.03 21.89 -8.77
N VAL A 241 6.92 21.75 -7.80
CA VAL A 241 6.58 21.61 -6.37
C VAL A 241 5.85 22.85 -5.87
N ALA A 242 6.32 24.05 -6.24
CA ALA A 242 5.69 25.31 -5.85
C ALA A 242 4.26 25.44 -6.41
N ALA A 243 4.02 24.97 -7.64
CA ALA A 243 2.71 25.04 -8.28
C ALA A 243 1.66 24.25 -7.47
N LEU A 244 1.96 23.01 -7.06
CA LEU A 244 1.08 22.19 -6.20
C LEU A 244 1.11 22.64 -4.74
N GLY A 245 2.28 23.07 -4.25
CA GLY A 245 2.49 23.46 -2.86
C GLY A 245 1.73 24.71 -2.43
N LYS A 246 1.21 25.50 -3.38
CA LYS A 246 0.34 26.65 -3.09
C LYS A 246 -1.12 26.25 -2.79
N ALA A 247 -1.53 25.04 -3.13
CA ALA A 247 -2.88 24.57 -2.89
C ALA A 247 -3.18 24.47 -1.37
N PRO A 248 -4.41 24.77 -0.93
CA PRO A 248 -4.79 24.69 0.49
C PRO A 248 -4.67 23.29 1.09
N ALA A 249 -4.78 22.24 0.26
CA ALA A 249 -4.59 20.85 0.68
C ALA A 249 -3.13 20.48 0.92
N ALA A 250 -2.15 21.25 0.42
CA ALA A 250 -0.74 20.92 0.59
C ALA A 250 -0.38 20.82 2.08
N HIS A 251 0.28 19.72 2.45
CA HIS A 251 0.64 19.48 3.85
C HIS A 251 1.73 20.45 4.31
N ARG A 252 1.43 21.18 5.39
CA ARG A 252 2.37 22.10 6.05
C ARG A 252 2.45 21.78 7.53
N LEU A 253 3.64 21.93 8.09
CA LEU A 253 3.83 21.89 9.54
C LEU A 253 3.18 23.11 10.21
N GLY A 254 3.01 23.04 11.51
CA GLY A 254 2.44 24.14 12.30
C GLY A 254 3.20 25.48 12.20
N ASP A 255 4.47 25.47 11.78
CA ASP A 255 5.30 26.65 11.51
C ASP A 255 5.21 27.17 10.05
N GLY A 256 4.30 26.57 9.25
CA GLY A 256 4.03 26.95 7.86
C GLY A 256 4.96 26.33 6.81
N ARG A 257 5.98 25.54 7.19
CA ARG A 257 6.85 24.86 6.22
C ARG A 257 6.07 23.81 5.42
N LEU A 258 6.19 23.85 4.09
CA LEU A 258 5.67 22.85 3.18
C LEU A 258 6.45 21.54 3.35
N VAL A 259 5.76 20.43 3.56
CA VAL A 259 6.42 19.11 3.60
C VAL A 259 6.61 18.59 2.18
N VAL A 260 7.86 18.22 1.85
CA VAL A 260 8.25 17.63 0.57
C VAL A 260 8.99 16.33 0.86
N SER A 261 8.47 15.21 0.35
CA SER A 261 8.95 13.86 0.65
C SER A 261 9.27 13.09 -0.65
N PRO A 262 10.38 13.42 -1.34
CA PRO A 262 10.69 12.80 -2.63
C PRO A 262 10.95 11.30 -2.48
N PHE A 263 10.39 10.51 -3.40
CA PHE A 263 10.71 9.10 -3.55
C PHE A 263 12.08 8.91 -4.21
N LYS A 264 12.89 7.99 -3.68
CA LYS A 264 14.28 7.73 -4.11
C LYS A 264 15.11 9.01 -4.15
N ALA A 265 15.07 9.76 -3.07
CA ALA A 265 15.75 11.06 -2.97
C ALA A 265 17.26 10.97 -3.26
N GLU A 266 17.88 9.82 -2.95
CA GLU A 266 19.29 9.53 -3.19
C GLU A 266 19.68 9.46 -4.67
N ALA A 267 18.72 9.47 -5.60
CA ALA A 267 19.00 9.60 -7.04
C ALA A 267 19.63 10.95 -7.38
N LYS A 268 19.49 11.95 -6.51
CA LYS A 268 20.14 13.27 -6.63
C LYS A 268 21.03 13.54 -5.43
N SER A 269 22.05 14.38 -5.65
CA SER A 269 22.97 14.75 -4.57
C SER A 269 22.33 15.70 -3.54
N VAL A 270 22.90 15.75 -2.34
CA VAL A 270 22.50 16.72 -1.31
C VAL A 270 22.62 18.16 -1.82
N ALA A 271 23.68 18.48 -2.58
CA ALA A 271 23.86 19.80 -3.17
C ALA A 271 22.74 20.16 -4.17
N TRP A 272 22.31 19.21 -4.98
CA TRP A 272 21.19 19.40 -5.91
C TRP A 272 19.87 19.66 -5.15
N TRP A 273 19.60 18.89 -4.11
CA TRP A 273 18.42 19.11 -3.26
C TRP A 273 18.48 20.46 -2.53
N THR A 274 19.67 20.86 -2.05
CA THR A 274 19.84 22.19 -1.44
C THR A 274 19.44 23.29 -2.42
N GLN A 275 19.82 23.16 -3.71
CA GLN A 275 19.38 24.13 -4.74
C GLN A 275 17.87 24.15 -4.93
N VAL A 276 17.19 22.98 -4.96
CA VAL A 276 15.72 22.92 -5.03
C VAL A 276 15.08 23.64 -3.84
N LEU A 277 15.54 23.34 -2.62
CA LEU A 277 15.03 23.94 -1.39
C LEU A 277 15.26 25.45 -1.33
N ASP A 278 16.44 25.91 -1.79
CA ASP A 278 16.77 27.33 -1.87
C ASP A 278 15.92 28.06 -2.92
N LEU A 279 15.67 27.45 -4.08
CA LEU A 279 14.80 28.01 -5.11
C LEU A 279 13.34 28.08 -4.64
N LEU A 280 12.84 27.07 -3.94
CA LEU A 280 11.52 27.15 -3.29
C LEU A 280 11.43 28.34 -2.34
N ARG A 281 12.47 28.58 -1.54
CA ARG A 281 12.53 29.70 -0.60
C ARG A 281 12.69 31.04 -1.30
N THR A 282 13.63 31.19 -2.22
CA THR A 282 14.02 32.50 -2.79
C THR A 282 13.14 32.94 -3.95
N ARG A 283 12.72 32.00 -4.82
CA ARG A 283 11.90 32.29 -6.00
C ARG A 283 10.40 32.27 -5.66
N HIS A 284 9.97 31.33 -4.78
CA HIS A 284 8.55 31.09 -4.50
C HIS A 284 8.11 31.52 -3.09
N GLY A 285 9.03 31.93 -2.21
CA GLY A 285 8.71 32.29 -0.83
C GLY A 285 8.27 31.11 0.04
N ILE A 286 8.55 29.87 -0.38
CA ILE A 286 8.11 28.63 0.28
C ILE A 286 9.26 28.08 1.13
N ARG A 287 9.11 28.12 2.46
CA ARG A 287 9.98 27.36 3.36
C ARG A 287 9.53 25.90 3.38
N THR A 288 10.48 24.96 3.42
CA THR A 288 10.19 23.53 3.33
C THR A 288 10.65 22.77 4.57
N ALA A 289 9.93 21.68 4.85
CA ALA A 289 10.34 20.58 5.71
C ALA A 289 10.61 19.38 4.80
N PHE A 290 11.87 19.07 4.59
CA PHE A 290 12.31 18.02 3.67
C PHE A 290 12.32 16.67 4.40
N VAL A 291 11.55 15.70 3.90
CA VAL A 291 11.39 14.34 4.48
C VAL A 291 11.66 13.32 3.37
N PRO A 292 12.92 13.13 2.95
CA PRO A 292 13.24 12.21 1.85
C PRO A 292 12.86 10.76 2.20
N THR A 293 12.31 10.08 1.20
CA THR A 293 12.05 8.62 1.20
C THR A 293 13.14 7.95 0.39
N PHE A 294 13.89 7.05 1.02
CA PHE A 294 15.02 6.35 0.43
C PHE A 294 14.67 4.90 0.04
N LEU A 295 15.46 4.32 -0.85
CA LEU A 295 15.55 2.88 -1.06
C LEU A 295 16.68 2.25 -0.21
N ASP A 296 17.62 3.07 0.26
CA ASP A 296 18.73 2.68 1.14
C ASP A 296 18.95 3.79 2.17
N PHE A 297 18.18 3.73 3.26
CA PHE A 297 18.28 4.72 4.34
C PHE A 297 19.63 4.66 5.04
N ASP A 298 20.16 3.48 5.28
CA ASP A 298 21.45 3.29 5.97
C ASP A 298 22.60 4.05 5.29
N ALA A 299 22.71 3.93 3.97
CA ALA A 299 23.76 4.58 3.21
C ALA A 299 23.58 6.10 3.06
N ASN A 300 22.34 6.60 3.27
CA ASN A 300 21.98 7.98 2.91
C ASN A 300 21.69 8.88 4.10
N SER A 301 21.24 8.34 5.22
CA SER A 301 20.74 9.09 6.37
C SER A 301 21.69 10.19 6.87
N ALA A 302 22.97 9.85 7.10
CA ALA A 302 23.93 10.79 7.65
C ALA A 302 24.21 11.98 6.72
N ARG A 303 24.36 11.72 5.41
CA ARG A 303 24.67 12.79 4.44
C ARG A 303 23.49 13.72 4.17
N PHE A 304 22.23 13.21 4.27
CA PHE A 304 21.04 14.02 4.07
C PHE A 304 20.55 14.71 5.36
N ALA A 305 21.02 14.31 6.54
CA ALA A 305 20.58 14.88 7.82
C ALA A 305 20.65 16.41 7.90
N PRO A 306 21.69 17.11 7.38
CA PRO A 306 21.77 18.57 7.48
C PRO A 306 20.61 19.32 6.81
N ILE A 307 20.02 18.76 5.74
CA ILE A 307 18.94 19.40 4.99
C ILE A 307 17.55 18.82 5.30
N SER A 308 17.47 17.74 6.10
CA SER A 308 16.24 17.01 6.35
C SER A 308 15.55 17.44 7.65
N HIS A 309 14.23 17.46 7.63
CA HIS A 309 13.36 17.52 8.82
C HIS A 309 13.10 16.13 9.39
N GLY A 310 12.95 15.15 8.53
CA GLY A 310 12.67 13.75 8.86
C GLY A 310 13.15 12.84 7.75
N PHE A 311 12.88 11.56 7.90
CA PHE A 311 13.23 10.53 6.94
C PHE A 311 12.12 9.50 6.78
N SER A 312 12.13 8.82 5.64
CA SER A 312 11.37 7.62 5.38
C SER A 312 12.18 6.67 4.50
N GLU A 313 11.72 5.44 4.42
CA GLU A 313 12.20 4.43 3.49
C GLU A 313 11.01 3.80 2.77
N TRP A 314 11.24 3.16 1.60
CA TRP A 314 10.14 2.45 0.92
C TRP A 314 9.76 1.15 1.63
N GLY A 315 10.71 0.58 2.38
CA GLY A 315 10.52 -0.55 3.27
C GLY A 315 10.54 -1.93 2.61
N SER A 316 10.63 -2.96 3.44
CA SER A 316 10.50 -4.36 3.04
C SER A 316 9.02 -4.74 2.87
N ARG A 317 8.73 -5.54 1.85
CA ARG A 317 7.36 -5.99 1.51
C ARG A 317 7.06 -7.41 1.98
N SER A 318 7.92 -7.97 2.83
CA SER A 318 7.73 -9.28 3.46
C SER A 318 7.64 -9.13 4.98
N TYR A 319 6.94 -10.05 5.64
CA TYR A 319 6.85 -10.08 7.11
C TYR A 319 8.16 -10.48 7.79
N VAL A 320 9.14 -10.98 7.04
CA VAL A 320 10.52 -11.19 7.51
C VAL A 320 11.40 -10.01 7.10
N GLY A 321 12.51 -9.79 7.82
CA GLY A 321 13.44 -8.70 7.51
C GLY A 321 12.95 -7.33 7.98
N GLN A 322 11.94 -7.30 8.86
CA GLN A 322 11.41 -6.05 9.43
C GLN A 322 12.26 -5.54 10.61
N GLU A 323 13.26 -6.28 11.04
CA GLU A 323 14.13 -5.92 12.17
C GLU A 323 14.98 -4.67 11.90
N SER A 324 15.14 -4.29 10.62
CA SER A 324 15.77 -3.01 10.26
C SER A 324 14.95 -1.81 10.73
N ALA A 325 13.62 -1.90 10.78
CA ALA A 325 12.73 -0.80 11.15
C ALA A 325 13.07 -0.20 12.52
N THR A 326 13.35 -1.02 13.53
CA THR A 326 13.77 -0.54 14.86
C THR A 326 15.05 0.28 14.79
N ARG A 327 16.04 -0.15 14.01
CA ARG A 327 17.32 0.57 13.83
C ARG A 327 17.10 1.88 13.07
N ASP A 328 16.19 1.89 12.11
CA ASP A 328 15.92 3.05 11.28
C ASP A 328 15.27 4.18 12.10
N VAL A 329 14.29 3.84 12.93
CA VAL A 329 13.70 4.78 13.90
C VAL A 329 14.76 5.33 14.85
N GLN A 330 15.56 4.45 15.46
CA GLN A 330 16.63 4.86 16.39
C GLN A 330 17.66 5.75 15.70
N ARG A 331 18.05 5.45 14.48
CA ARG A 331 19.00 6.24 13.70
C ARG A 331 18.43 7.61 13.34
N ALA A 332 17.18 7.69 12.90
CA ALA A 332 16.52 8.95 12.60
C ALA A 332 16.46 9.84 13.85
N HIS A 333 15.99 9.29 14.97
CA HIS A 333 15.92 10.00 16.25
C HIS A 333 17.31 10.39 16.78
N GLY A 334 18.33 9.53 16.62
CA GLY A 334 19.71 9.84 16.97
C GLY A 334 20.31 11.00 16.17
N LEU A 335 19.80 11.23 14.96
CA LEU A 335 20.13 12.39 14.13
C LEU A 335 19.24 13.62 14.41
N GLY A 336 18.33 13.55 15.40
CA GLY A 336 17.37 14.62 15.73
C GLY A 336 16.28 14.80 14.67
N LYS A 337 15.89 13.73 13.93
CA LYS A 337 14.93 13.74 12.84
C LYS A 337 13.73 12.88 13.16
N ILE A 338 12.55 13.25 12.62
CA ILE A 338 11.39 12.36 12.70
C ILE A 338 11.57 11.18 11.74
N TRP A 339 10.88 10.08 12.05
CA TRP A 339 10.78 8.90 11.21
C TRP A 339 9.35 8.67 10.74
N MET A 340 9.16 8.55 9.42
CA MET A 340 7.92 8.14 8.79
C MET A 340 8.04 6.67 8.37
N GLN A 341 7.41 5.78 9.14
CA GLN A 341 7.48 4.33 8.94
C GLN A 341 6.66 3.90 7.72
N PRO A 342 7.26 3.15 6.76
CA PRO A 342 6.49 2.47 5.72
C PRO A 342 5.69 1.31 6.32
N VAL A 343 4.42 1.22 5.94
CA VAL A 343 3.53 0.10 6.26
C VAL A 343 3.01 -0.51 4.97
N SER A 344 3.10 -1.82 4.84
CA SER A 344 2.85 -2.54 3.59
C SER A 344 1.90 -3.72 3.78
N VAL A 345 1.20 -4.12 2.73
CA VAL A 345 0.34 -5.31 2.71
C VAL A 345 0.98 -6.46 1.97
N GLN A 346 1.32 -6.27 0.71
CA GLN A 346 1.94 -7.24 -0.18
C GLN A 346 2.64 -6.53 -1.34
N ASP A 347 3.38 -7.29 -2.16
CA ASP A 347 4.04 -6.80 -3.37
C ASP A 347 4.13 -7.93 -4.38
N ALA A 348 3.47 -7.78 -5.52
CA ALA A 348 3.53 -8.71 -6.63
C ALA A 348 3.47 -7.93 -7.94
N ARG A 349 4.56 -7.94 -8.70
CA ARG A 349 4.81 -7.07 -9.87
C ARG A 349 4.93 -7.89 -11.14
N PRO A 350 3.83 -8.23 -11.81
CA PRO A 350 3.85 -9.04 -13.02
C PRO A 350 4.78 -8.50 -14.12
N ASN A 351 4.74 -7.18 -14.34
CA ASN A 351 5.54 -6.51 -15.35
C ASN A 351 7.05 -6.45 -15.05
N GLN A 352 7.44 -6.70 -13.81
CA GLN A 352 8.85 -6.77 -13.37
C GLN A 352 9.31 -8.22 -13.12
N GLY A 353 8.40 -9.19 -13.12
CA GLY A 353 8.70 -10.60 -12.89
C GLY A 353 9.18 -10.91 -11.46
N VAL A 354 8.71 -10.15 -10.46
CA VAL A 354 9.10 -10.34 -9.06
C VAL A 354 7.90 -10.23 -8.11
N TYR A 355 7.99 -10.92 -6.97
CA TYR A 355 7.06 -10.74 -5.86
C TYR A 355 7.75 -10.95 -4.51
N ASP A 356 7.14 -10.44 -3.46
CA ASP A 356 7.49 -10.72 -2.08
C ASP A 356 6.43 -11.59 -1.41
N GLU A 357 6.84 -12.48 -0.51
CA GLU A 357 5.92 -13.29 0.28
C GLU A 357 5.33 -12.45 1.43
N ALA A 358 4.06 -12.10 1.30
CA ALA A 358 3.35 -11.32 2.30
C ALA A 358 2.88 -12.15 3.51
N GLY A 359 2.72 -13.46 3.33
CA GLY A 359 2.19 -14.34 4.37
C GLY A 359 0.77 -13.97 4.80
N ASN A 360 -0.15 -13.86 3.85
CA ASN A 360 -1.52 -13.39 4.07
C ASN A 360 -1.53 -11.96 4.65
N THR A 361 -2.01 -11.73 5.87
CA THR A 361 -1.98 -10.42 6.53
C THR A 361 -0.74 -10.18 7.40
N ALA A 362 0.24 -11.09 7.40
CA ALA A 362 1.39 -11.01 8.30
C ALA A 362 2.25 -9.77 8.04
N THR A 363 2.50 -9.41 6.77
CA THR A 363 3.28 -8.20 6.44
C THR A 363 2.57 -6.94 6.92
N LEU A 364 1.25 -6.82 6.70
CA LEU A 364 0.49 -5.68 7.21
C LEU A 364 0.60 -5.57 8.74
N ARG A 365 0.37 -6.67 9.45
CA ARG A 365 0.41 -6.69 10.91
C ARG A 365 1.80 -6.41 11.46
N SER A 366 2.84 -6.99 10.86
CA SER A 366 4.23 -6.79 11.29
C SER A 366 4.70 -5.35 11.09
N THR A 367 4.47 -4.76 9.90
CA THR A 367 4.91 -3.39 9.62
C THR A 367 4.19 -2.36 10.49
N TRP A 368 2.90 -2.55 10.79
CA TRP A 368 2.18 -1.73 11.76
C TRP A 368 2.69 -1.92 13.20
N THR A 369 3.02 -3.16 13.60
CA THR A 369 3.59 -3.42 14.92
C THR A 369 4.89 -2.67 15.12
N HIS A 370 5.80 -2.69 14.13
CA HIS A 370 7.03 -1.89 14.16
C HIS A 370 6.76 -0.39 14.24
N ALA A 371 5.78 0.13 13.47
CA ALA A 371 5.42 1.55 13.57
C ALA A 371 4.99 1.95 14.99
N ILE A 372 4.26 1.07 15.67
CA ILE A 372 3.76 1.32 17.05
C ILE A 372 4.85 1.13 18.09
N ASP A 373 5.50 -0.04 18.09
CA ASP A 373 6.38 -0.48 19.16
C ASP A 373 7.75 0.21 19.12
N ASP A 374 8.26 0.52 17.92
CA ASP A 374 9.52 1.24 17.73
C ASP A 374 9.37 2.77 17.85
N GLY A 375 8.14 3.26 17.95
CA GLY A 375 7.87 4.67 18.25
C GLY A 375 8.01 5.60 17.04
N ALA A 376 7.62 5.15 15.84
CA ALA A 376 7.58 6.02 14.67
C ALA A 376 6.76 7.29 14.92
N ASP A 377 7.15 8.40 14.29
CA ASP A 377 6.44 9.68 14.39
C ASP A 377 5.27 9.76 13.43
N TRP A 378 5.50 9.37 12.19
CA TRP A 378 4.50 9.28 11.12
C TRP A 378 4.49 7.90 10.50
N VAL A 379 3.45 7.63 9.73
CA VAL A 379 3.30 6.41 8.93
C VAL A 379 2.95 6.78 7.49
N GLN A 380 3.51 6.04 6.54
CA GLN A 380 3.10 6.03 5.16
C GLN A 380 2.65 4.62 4.78
N LEU A 381 1.37 4.46 4.41
CA LEU A 381 0.88 3.24 3.79
C LEU A 381 1.41 3.16 2.35
N THR A 382 2.09 2.11 2.03
CA THR A 382 2.74 1.90 0.73
C THR A 382 2.09 0.70 0.03
N THR A 383 0.96 0.93 -0.72
CA THR A 383 0.44 2.19 -1.24
C THR A 383 -1.07 2.34 -1.03
N TRP A 384 -1.66 3.51 -1.37
CA TRP A 384 -3.11 3.62 -1.45
C TRP A 384 -3.64 2.77 -2.60
N ASN A 385 -3.10 2.95 -3.83
CA ASN A 385 -3.70 2.43 -5.05
C ASN A 385 -2.70 2.01 -6.14
N ASP A 386 -1.48 1.57 -5.80
CA ASP A 386 -0.61 0.99 -6.83
C ASP A 386 -0.96 -0.48 -7.08
N TYR A 387 -1.92 -0.67 -8.00
CA TYR A 387 -2.39 -2.00 -8.42
C TYR A 387 -1.38 -2.74 -9.28
N SER A 388 -0.39 -2.07 -9.87
CA SER A 388 0.68 -2.73 -10.64
C SER A 388 1.71 -3.43 -9.77
N GLU A 389 1.76 -3.06 -8.50
CA GLU A 389 2.54 -3.74 -7.47
C GLU A 389 1.68 -4.65 -6.57
N GLY A 390 0.35 -4.60 -6.71
CA GLY A 390 -0.59 -5.31 -5.83
C GLY A 390 -0.52 -4.84 -4.38
N SER A 391 -0.04 -3.62 -4.15
CA SER A 391 0.30 -3.07 -2.83
C SER A 391 -0.79 -2.19 -2.22
N GLN A 392 -1.97 -2.16 -2.82
CA GLN A 392 -3.06 -1.26 -2.46
C GLN A 392 -3.68 -1.55 -1.09
N PHE A 393 -3.91 -0.48 -0.30
CA PHE A 393 -4.77 -0.47 0.89
C PHE A 393 -6.19 -0.03 0.59
N ALA A 394 -6.39 0.71 -0.51
CA ALA A 394 -7.70 1.12 -0.97
C ALA A 394 -8.62 -0.09 -1.20
N PRO A 395 -9.92 0.04 -0.98
CA PRO A 395 -10.86 -1.03 -1.29
C PRO A 395 -10.73 -1.47 -2.75
N SER A 396 -10.62 -2.78 -2.95
CA SER A 396 -10.38 -3.38 -4.26
C SER A 396 -11.34 -4.53 -4.56
N GLN A 397 -11.42 -4.92 -5.82
CA GLN A 397 -12.34 -5.98 -6.24
C GLN A 397 -12.04 -7.30 -5.53
N HIS A 398 -10.76 -7.62 -5.29
CA HIS A 398 -10.36 -8.91 -4.75
C HIS A 398 -10.17 -8.91 -3.22
N ASN A 399 -10.13 -7.75 -2.59
CA ASN A 399 -9.87 -7.63 -1.15
C ASN A 399 -10.98 -6.91 -0.39
N GLY A 400 -11.99 -6.34 -1.09
CA GLY A 400 -12.99 -5.51 -0.45
C GLY A 400 -12.32 -4.45 0.42
N TYR A 401 -12.79 -4.27 1.63
CA TYR A 401 -12.22 -3.35 2.63
C TYR A 401 -11.21 -3.99 3.58
N THR A 402 -10.85 -5.25 3.40
CA THR A 402 -10.08 -6.03 4.39
C THR A 402 -8.80 -5.33 4.84
N TYR A 403 -7.94 -4.91 3.92
CA TYR A 403 -6.66 -4.30 4.29
C TYR A 403 -6.82 -2.91 4.91
N LEU A 404 -7.80 -2.14 4.45
CA LEU A 404 -8.09 -0.83 5.00
C LEU A 404 -8.67 -0.93 6.43
N ASP A 405 -9.56 -1.89 6.67
CA ASP A 405 -10.14 -2.15 7.99
C ASP A 405 -9.08 -2.58 9.00
N LEU A 406 -8.26 -3.56 8.64
CA LEU A 406 -7.15 -4.01 9.48
C LEU A 406 -6.18 -2.86 9.76
N SER A 407 -5.85 -2.07 8.73
CA SER A 407 -5.00 -0.88 8.90
C SER A 407 -5.62 0.14 9.87
N SER A 408 -6.94 0.38 9.80
CA SER A 408 -7.64 1.31 10.72
C SER A 408 -7.58 0.85 12.17
N TYR A 409 -7.57 -0.46 12.42
CA TYR A 409 -7.41 -1.02 13.78
C TYR A 409 -6.04 -0.64 14.37
N TYR A 410 -4.96 -0.88 13.63
CA TYR A 410 -3.60 -0.56 14.04
C TYR A 410 -3.35 0.96 14.08
N LEU A 411 -3.88 1.70 13.10
CA LEU A 411 -3.84 3.17 13.08
C LEU A 411 -4.41 3.77 14.36
N THR A 412 -5.52 3.23 14.85
CA THR A 412 -6.11 3.70 16.11
C THR A 412 -5.14 3.52 17.27
N LYS A 413 -4.52 2.35 17.40
CA LYS A 413 -3.49 2.11 18.43
C LYS A 413 -2.29 3.03 18.27
N PHE A 414 -1.79 3.20 17.05
CA PHE A 414 -0.67 4.09 16.73
C PHE A 414 -0.95 5.54 17.16
N LYS A 415 -2.13 6.06 16.83
CA LYS A 415 -2.49 7.46 17.12
C LYS A 415 -2.88 7.70 18.56
N THR A 416 -3.62 6.79 19.17
CA THR A 416 -4.23 6.99 20.50
C THR A 416 -3.48 6.32 21.65
N GLY A 417 -2.52 5.45 21.34
CA GLY A 417 -1.85 4.61 22.33
C GLY A 417 -2.70 3.46 22.88
N SER A 418 -3.96 3.33 22.45
CA SER A 418 -4.89 2.31 22.93
C SER A 418 -5.51 1.52 21.78
N TRP A 419 -5.65 0.19 21.96
CA TRP A 419 -6.40 -0.62 21.00
C TRP A 419 -7.87 -0.23 21.01
N PRO A 420 -8.53 -0.12 19.84
CA PRO A 420 -9.96 0.13 19.81
C PRO A 420 -10.73 -1.07 20.35
N LYS A 421 -11.87 -0.82 20.99
CA LYS A 421 -12.73 -1.88 21.53
C LYS A 421 -13.35 -2.67 20.38
N ILE A 422 -13.22 -4.01 20.44
CA ILE A 422 -13.93 -4.91 19.54
C ILE A 422 -15.41 -4.95 19.98
N VAL A 423 -16.31 -4.64 19.06
CA VAL A 423 -17.75 -4.48 19.31
C VAL A 423 -18.62 -5.42 18.50
N ARG A 424 -17.98 -6.19 17.59
CA ARG A 424 -18.68 -7.14 16.71
C ARG A 424 -17.76 -8.32 16.40
N ASP A 425 -18.33 -9.53 16.43
CA ASP A 425 -17.68 -10.70 15.88
C ASP A 425 -17.54 -10.52 14.36
N THR A 426 -16.32 -10.62 13.85
CA THR A 426 -16.04 -10.47 12.42
C THR A 426 -14.90 -11.39 12.02
N LEU A 427 -15.00 -11.95 10.83
CA LEU A 427 -14.01 -12.80 10.22
C LEU A 427 -13.43 -12.10 8.98
N TYR A 428 -12.14 -12.29 8.78
CA TYR A 428 -11.41 -11.99 7.55
C TYR A 428 -10.73 -13.28 7.10
N VAL A 429 -11.02 -13.71 5.88
CA VAL A 429 -10.38 -14.87 5.26
C VAL A 429 -9.51 -14.41 4.12
N SER A 430 -8.26 -14.82 4.10
CA SER A 430 -7.35 -14.49 3.01
C SER A 430 -6.60 -15.72 2.51
N ALA A 431 -6.44 -15.81 1.19
CA ALA A 431 -5.69 -16.88 0.53
C ALA A 431 -5.25 -16.44 -0.87
N ARG A 432 -4.27 -17.13 -1.44
CA ARG A 432 -4.05 -17.10 -2.88
C ARG A 432 -5.11 -17.93 -3.60
N THR A 433 -5.37 -17.60 -4.86
CA THR A 433 -6.22 -18.40 -5.76
C THR A 433 -5.44 -19.52 -6.46
N GLN A 434 -4.14 -19.63 -6.19
CA GLN A 434 -3.24 -20.62 -6.75
C GLN A 434 -2.10 -20.93 -5.79
N PHE A 435 -1.46 -22.08 -5.98
CA PHE A 435 -0.24 -22.41 -5.27
C PHE A 435 0.93 -21.56 -5.81
N ALA A 436 1.86 -21.18 -4.95
CA ALA A 436 3.02 -20.39 -5.34
C ALA A 436 3.89 -21.08 -6.41
N SER A 437 3.86 -22.42 -6.45
CA SER A 437 4.58 -23.24 -7.41
C SER A 437 3.79 -23.56 -8.68
N ALA A 438 2.57 -23.03 -8.86
CA ALA A 438 1.78 -23.30 -10.05
C ALA A 438 2.34 -22.57 -11.27
N ASP A 439 2.65 -23.32 -12.32
CA ASP A 439 3.09 -22.76 -13.60
C ASP A 439 1.89 -22.32 -14.44
N PRO A 440 1.90 -21.13 -15.05
CA PRO A 440 0.83 -20.67 -15.91
C PRO A 440 0.78 -21.48 -17.23
N THR A 441 -0.43 -21.85 -17.65
CA THR A 441 -0.67 -22.59 -18.89
C THR A 441 -0.99 -21.67 -20.08
N GLY A 442 -1.17 -20.37 -19.84
CA GLY A 442 -1.45 -19.36 -20.85
C GLY A 442 -0.18 -18.82 -21.56
N PRO A 443 -0.33 -17.81 -22.41
CA PRO A 443 0.78 -17.29 -23.21
C PRO A 443 1.81 -16.46 -22.44
N GLN A 444 1.66 -16.33 -21.12
CA GLN A 444 2.57 -15.56 -20.26
C GLN A 444 3.99 -16.11 -20.34
N SER A 445 4.93 -15.29 -20.79
CA SER A 445 6.35 -15.63 -20.92
C SER A 445 7.24 -15.03 -19.83
N LEU A 446 6.78 -14.01 -19.12
CA LEU A 446 7.41 -13.46 -17.93
C LEU A 446 6.61 -13.87 -16.69
N VAL A 447 7.19 -14.75 -15.88
CA VAL A 447 6.62 -15.17 -14.59
C VAL A 447 7.35 -14.48 -13.46
N MET A 448 6.63 -14.25 -12.36
CA MET A 448 7.22 -13.66 -11.15
C MET A 448 8.04 -14.70 -10.40
N SER A 449 9.21 -14.29 -9.93
CA SER A 449 10.07 -15.04 -9.02
C SER A 449 10.14 -14.35 -7.67
N LEU A 450 10.37 -15.13 -6.62
CA LEU A 450 10.50 -14.63 -5.26
C LEU A 450 11.69 -13.67 -5.15
N ARG A 451 11.46 -12.50 -4.58
CA ARG A 451 12.53 -11.51 -4.32
C ARG A 451 13.50 -12.07 -3.29
N LYS A 452 14.80 -11.86 -3.53
CA LYS A 452 15.85 -12.25 -2.60
C LYS A 452 15.67 -11.53 -1.25
N GLY A 453 15.66 -12.29 -0.17
CA GLY A 453 15.47 -11.77 1.19
C GLY A 453 14.02 -11.78 1.67
N SER A 454 13.08 -12.10 0.79
CA SER A 454 11.69 -12.33 1.15
C SER A 454 11.51 -13.65 1.91
N ALA A 455 10.40 -13.80 2.64
CA ALA A 455 10.01 -15.07 3.25
C ALA A 455 9.82 -16.16 2.19
N ALA A 456 9.98 -17.42 2.56
CA ALA A 456 9.63 -18.55 1.70
C ALA A 456 8.12 -18.52 1.38
N PRO A 457 7.71 -18.91 0.16
CA PRO A 457 6.30 -18.96 -0.20
C PRO A 457 5.49 -19.80 0.78
N ARG A 458 4.35 -19.26 1.20
CA ARG A 458 3.45 -19.89 2.15
C ARG A 458 2.07 -20.11 1.52
N ASP A 459 1.78 -21.35 1.14
CA ASP A 459 0.47 -21.72 0.60
C ASP A 459 -0.49 -21.99 1.75
N THR A 460 -1.08 -20.92 2.29
CA THR A 460 -2.01 -20.96 3.43
C THR A 460 -3.26 -20.12 3.20
N VAL A 461 -4.34 -20.59 3.83
CA VAL A 461 -5.52 -19.78 4.14
C VAL A 461 -5.34 -19.22 5.54
N GLU A 462 -5.45 -17.92 5.72
CA GLU A 462 -5.54 -17.29 7.03
C GLU A 462 -6.97 -16.95 7.35
N VAL A 463 -7.43 -17.38 8.53
CA VAL A 463 -8.69 -16.94 9.16
C VAL A 463 -8.31 -16.03 10.31
N LEU A 464 -8.54 -14.74 10.13
CA LEU A 464 -8.32 -13.72 11.16
C LEU A 464 -9.66 -13.35 11.78
N SER A 465 -9.84 -13.68 13.05
CA SER A 465 -11.09 -13.45 13.78
C SER A 465 -10.97 -12.29 14.77
N PHE A 466 -11.97 -11.42 14.78
CA PHE A 466 -12.23 -10.42 15.81
C PHE A 466 -13.42 -10.89 16.63
N LEU A 467 -13.20 -11.20 17.91
CA LEU A 467 -14.22 -11.80 18.76
C LEU A 467 -14.52 -10.93 19.99
N THR A 468 -15.81 -10.68 20.22
CA THR A 468 -16.31 -9.93 21.40
C THR A 468 -16.27 -10.74 22.67
N ALA A 469 -16.33 -12.06 22.58
CA ALA A 469 -16.27 -13.05 23.66
C ALA A 469 -15.69 -14.37 23.10
N PRO A 470 -15.28 -15.35 23.94
CA PRO A 470 -14.85 -16.66 23.47
C PRO A 470 -15.90 -17.33 22.59
N ALA A 471 -15.47 -17.99 21.51
CA ALA A 471 -16.36 -18.65 20.54
C ALA A 471 -15.64 -19.82 19.85
N THR A 472 -16.43 -20.75 19.30
CA THR A 472 -15.91 -21.75 18.37
C THR A 472 -15.79 -21.12 16.99
N VAL A 473 -14.60 -21.19 16.37
CA VAL A 473 -14.38 -20.82 14.96
C VAL A 473 -14.35 -22.11 14.14
N ARG A 474 -15.28 -22.24 13.19
CA ARG A 474 -15.30 -23.35 12.20
C ARG A 474 -14.70 -22.87 10.91
N THR A 475 -13.91 -23.72 10.28
CA THR A 475 -13.26 -23.45 9.00
C THR A 475 -13.49 -24.57 8.02
N GLU A 476 -13.56 -24.24 6.73
CA GLU A 476 -13.59 -25.21 5.63
C GLU A 476 -12.66 -24.72 4.53
N VAL A 477 -11.66 -25.55 4.15
CA VAL A 477 -10.67 -25.25 3.11
C VAL A 477 -10.62 -26.41 2.13
N GLY A 478 -11.10 -26.23 0.90
CA GLY A 478 -11.12 -27.27 -0.12
C GLY A 478 -11.83 -28.52 0.35
N GLY A 479 -12.94 -28.40 1.09
CA GLY A 479 -13.73 -29.49 1.66
C GLY A 479 -13.18 -30.09 2.97
N ALA A 480 -11.97 -29.71 3.41
CA ALA A 480 -11.47 -30.09 4.73
C ALA A 480 -12.03 -29.16 5.81
N ARG A 481 -12.63 -29.75 6.84
CA ARG A 481 -13.29 -29.02 7.93
C ARG A 481 -12.50 -29.12 9.22
N ASP A 482 -12.45 -28.01 9.95
CA ASP A 482 -11.87 -27.95 11.28
C ASP A 482 -12.71 -27.03 12.19
N ALA A 483 -12.50 -27.11 13.51
CA ALA A 483 -13.14 -26.24 14.48
C ALA A 483 -12.27 -26.13 15.72
N HIS A 484 -12.06 -24.91 16.20
CA HIS A 484 -11.29 -24.65 17.41
C HIS A 484 -11.96 -23.57 18.27
N GLU A 485 -11.68 -23.61 19.57
CA GLU A 485 -12.09 -22.58 20.49
C GLU A 485 -11.10 -21.39 20.44
N ALA A 486 -11.63 -20.20 20.22
CA ALA A 486 -10.85 -18.97 20.24
C ALA A 486 -11.35 -18.05 21.37
N PRO A 487 -10.45 -17.44 22.19
CA PRO A 487 -10.82 -16.47 23.20
C PRO A 487 -11.30 -15.14 22.59
N ALA A 488 -11.83 -14.23 23.42
CA ALA A 488 -12.09 -12.85 22.99
C ALA A 488 -10.83 -12.16 22.50
N GLY A 489 -10.95 -11.28 21.50
CA GLY A 489 -9.82 -10.58 20.91
C GLY A 489 -9.59 -10.93 19.45
N ILE A 490 -8.33 -10.72 19.00
CA ILE A 490 -7.92 -11.04 17.61
C ILE A 490 -7.13 -12.33 17.63
N HIS A 491 -7.51 -13.24 16.72
CA HIS A 491 -6.81 -14.51 16.52
C HIS A 491 -6.59 -14.77 15.05
N SER A 492 -5.38 -15.25 14.71
CA SER A 492 -4.99 -15.65 13.36
C SER A 492 -4.76 -17.15 13.36
N GLU A 493 -5.52 -17.86 12.57
CA GLU A 493 -5.33 -19.28 12.29
C GLU A 493 -4.84 -19.46 10.87
N LEU A 494 -3.86 -20.32 10.68
CA LEU A 494 -3.28 -20.66 9.39
C LEU A 494 -3.58 -22.11 9.04
N LEU A 495 -4.27 -22.31 7.92
CA LEU A 495 -4.64 -23.61 7.40
C LEU A 495 -3.91 -23.88 6.08
N PRO A 496 -3.52 -25.12 5.76
CA PRO A 496 -2.94 -25.43 4.46
C PRO A 496 -3.90 -25.09 3.32
N LEU A 497 -3.41 -24.38 2.29
CA LEU A 497 -4.18 -24.10 1.07
C LEU A 497 -4.53 -25.43 0.37
N ARG A 498 -5.79 -25.57 -0.05
CA ARG A 498 -6.29 -26.72 -0.81
C ARG A 498 -7.06 -26.22 -2.03
N PRO A 499 -7.09 -26.96 -3.15
CA PRO A 499 -7.98 -26.64 -4.25
C PRO A 499 -9.44 -26.58 -3.80
N GLY A 500 -10.18 -25.58 -4.27
CA GLY A 500 -11.58 -25.33 -3.88
C GLY A 500 -11.76 -24.03 -3.11
N THR A 501 -12.95 -23.80 -2.58
CA THR A 501 -13.31 -22.62 -1.80
C THR A 501 -12.81 -22.70 -0.37
N SER A 502 -12.77 -21.54 0.29
CA SER A 502 -12.39 -21.41 1.70
C SER A 502 -13.42 -20.56 2.42
N SER A 503 -13.88 -21.03 3.58
CA SER A 503 -14.87 -20.34 4.40
C SER A 503 -14.59 -20.47 5.88
N ALA A 504 -15.17 -19.56 6.68
CA ALA A 504 -15.10 -19.61 8.13
C ALA A 504 -16.41 -19.11 8.75
N ALA A 505 -16.72 -19.59 9.96
CA ALA A 505 -17.89 -19.17 10.73
C ALA A 505 -17.58 -19.08 12.22
N VAL A 506 -18.03 -18.03 12.87
CA VAL A 506 -18.07 -17.93 14.34
C VAL A 506 -19.36 -18.59 14.83
N VAL A 507 -19.23 -19.54 15.74
CA VAL A 507 -20.36 -20.31 16.27
C VAL A 507 -20.55 -20.00 17.75
N ARG A 508 -21.79 -19.66 18.11
CA ARG A 508 -22.23 -19.44 19.49
C ARG A 508 -23.53 -20.21 19.75
N GLY A 509 -23.57 -20.95 20.84
CA GLY A 509 -24.77 -21.75 21.18
C GLY A 509 -25.20 -22.72 20.04
N GLY A 510 -24.23 -23.26 19.31
CA GLY A 510 -24.46 -24.19 18.21
C GLY A 510 -24.93 -23.57 16.88
N LYS A 511 -25.06 -22.24 16.80
CA LYS A 511 -25.47 -21.51 15.60
C LYS A 511 -24.37 -20.60 15.10
N ALA A 512 -24.29 -20.43 13.77
CA ALA A 512 -23.40 -19.42 13.18
C ALA A 512 -23.90 -18.02 13.58
N ALA A 513 -23.02 -17.25 14.22
CA ALA A 513 -23.24 -15.84 14.57
C ALA A 513 -22.82 -14.92 13.42
N THR A 514 -21.76 -15.28 12.72
CA THR A 514 -21.30 -14.64 11.48
C THR A 514 -20.51 -15.66 10.67
N GLU A 515 -20.50 -15.49 9.36
CA GLU A 515 -19.79 -16.38 8.42
C GLU A 515 -19.27 -15.60 7.23
N VAL A 516 -18.25 -16.12 6.59
CA VAL A 516 -17.65 -15.57 5.36
C VAL A 516 -17.14 -16.70 4.49
N GLU A 517 -17.32 -16.57 3.19
CA GLU A 517 -16.70 -17.40 2.17
C GLU A 517 -15.83 -16.51 1.27
N LEU A 518 -14.59 -16.96 1.00
CA LEU A 518 -13.74 -16.32 0.02
C LEU A 518 -14.30 -16.66 -1.38
N PRO A 519 -14.74 -15.67 -2.18
CA PRO A 519 -15.44 -15.94 -3.44
C PRO A 519 -14.52 -16.42 -4.58
N TYR A 520 -13.27 -16.72 -4.25
CA TYR A 520 -12.24 -17.12 -5.18
C TYR A 520 -11.66 -18.49 -4.77
N ALA A 521 -12.00 -19.51 -5.57
CA ALA A 521 -11.47 -20.84 -5.33
C ALA A 521 -10.00 -20.93 -5.70
N ALA A 522 -9.23 -21.68 -4.90
CA ALA A 522 -7.84 -22.01 -5.24
C ALA A 522 -7.80 -23.16 -6.24
N ASP A 523 -6.86 -23.08 -7.21
CA ASP A 523 -6.64 -24.12 -8.21
C ASP A 523 -5.15 -24.43 -8.33
N ARG A 524 -4.85 -25.65 -8.79
CA ARG A 524 -3.49 -26.10 -9.15
C ARG A 524 -3.13 -25.75 -10.58
N THR A 525 -4.11 -25.59 -11.45
CA THR A 525 -3.94 -25.26 -12.86
C THR A 525 -4.38 -23.83 -13.10
N VAL A 526 -3.46 -22.98 -13.53
CA VAL A 526 -3.72 -21.56 -13.71
C VAL A 526 -3.39 -21.13 -15.14
N ARG A 527 -4.16 -20.21 -15.68
CA ARG A 527 -3.90 -19.64 -17.00
C ARG A 527 -2.85 -18.53 -16.94
N VAL A 528 -2.91 -17.72 -15.89
CA VAL A 528 -2.04 -16.59 -15.62
C VAL A 528 -1.55 -16.70 -14.19
N GLN A 529 -0.27 -16.46 -13.97
CA GLN A 529 0.27 -16.42 -12.62
C GLN A 529 -0.24 -15.19 -11.88
N ASP A 530 -0.81 -15.43 -10.70
CA ASP A 530 -1.23 -14.42 -9.75
C ASP A 530 -0.80 -14.83 -8.34
N LEU A 531 0.16 -14.12 -7.79
CA LEU A 531 0.72 -14.42 -6.47
C LEU A 531 0.26 -13.44 -5.39
N GLN A 532 -0.78 -12.63 -5.68
CA GLN A 532 -1.44 -11.80 -4.67
C GLN A 532 -2.33 -12.66 -3.76
N TYR A 533 -2.49 -12.22 -2.52
CA TYR A 533 -3.50 -12.72 -1.63
C TYR A 533 -4.82 -12.01 -1.88
N TYR A 534 -5.89 -12.75 -1.91
CA TYR A 534 -7.28 -12.30 -2.02
C TYR A 534 -7.93 -12.41 -0.65
N ALA A 535 -8.88 -11.57 -0.34
CA ALA A 535 -9.51 -11.55 0.96
C ALA A 535 -11.01 -11.26 0.89
N ALA A 536 -11.72 -11.78 1.88
CA ALA A 536 -13.14 -11.49 2.12
C ALA A 536 -13.38 -11.31 3.62
N THR A 537 -14.45 -10.59 3.97
CA THR A 537 -14.83 -10.35 5.36
C THR A 537 -16.32 -10.58 5.58
N SER A 538 -16.68 -11.01 6.78
CA SER A 538 -18.08 -11.03 7.24
C SER A 538 -18.56 -9.65 7.74
N GLY A 539 -17.73 -8.63 7.66
CA GLY A 539 -18.00 -7.26 8.08
C GLY A 539 -18.65 -6.44 6.99
N ARG A 540 -17.87 -5.72 6.20
CA ARG A 540 -18.34 -4.86 5.11
C ARG A 540 -17.64 -5.20 3.78
N ASP A 541 -18.43 -5.23 2.72
CA ASP A 541 -17.96 -5.43 1.35
C ASP A 541 -17.57 -4.10 0.70
#